data_1b18889662fdee39ed4c5a44d3d9f79d
#
_entry.id   1b18889662fdee39ed4c5a44d3d9f79d
#
_cell.length_a   1.000
_cell.length_b   1.000
_cell.length_c   1.000
_cell.angle_alpha   90.00
_cell.angle_beta   90.00
_cell.angle_gamma   90.00
#
_symmetry.space_group_name_H-M   'P 1'
#
loop_
_entity.id
_entity.type
_entity.pdbx_description
1 polymer ?
#
loop_
_entity_poly.entity_id
_entity_poly.type
_entity_poly.pdbx_seq_one_letter_code
_entity_poly.pdbx_strand_id
1 'polypeptide(L)'
;MAISRAQLAKELEPGLNALFGLEYNRYENEHAEIFEEETSDRAFEEEVMLGGFSTAPVKGEGTAVTFDDAQETYTARYTHETIALAFSITEEAIEDNLYDRLASRYTKALARSMAQTKQIKAASILNNAFSTGSPIGDGAALCSNAHPSFCLLYTSDAADEE
;
A
#
# COMPACT_ATOMS: atom_id res chain seq x y z
N MET A 1 -49.44 -2.62 -17.12
CA MET A 1 -48.16 -3.31 -17.09
C MET A 1 -47.69 -3.30 -15.64
N ALA A 2 -47.61 -4.46 -15.02
CA ALA A 2 -47.08 -4.55 -13.66
C ALA A 2 -45.55 -4.48 -13.72
N ILE A 3 -44.95 -3.52 -13.07
CA ILE A 3 -43.50 -3.42 -12.89
C ILE A 3 -43.07 -4.60 -12.02
N SER A 4 -42.28 -5.51 -12.53
CA SER A 4 -41.83 -6.68 -11.77
C SER A 4 -40.73 -6.28 -10.81
N ARG A 5 -40.70 -6.87 -9.59
CA ARG A 5 -39.69 -6.67 -8.56
C ARG A 5 -38.25 -6.94 -9.05
N ALA A 6 -38.11 -7.85 -10.01
CA ALA A 6 -36.81 -8.14 -10.65
C ALA A 6 -36.21 -6.97 -11.45
N GLN A 7 -37.05 -6.04 -11.92
CA GLN A 7 -36.58 -4.84 -12.62
C GLN A 7 -36.08 -3.77 -11.66
N LEU A 8 -36.69 -3.65 -10.49
CA LEU A 8 -36.25 -2.70 -9.45
C LEU A 8 -34.85 -3.03 -8.91
N ALA A 9 -34.54 -4.30 -8.70
CA ALA A 9 -33.22 -4.73 -8.25
C ALA A 9 -32.11 -4.38 -9.27
N LYS A 10 -32.39 -4.51 -10.55
CA LYS A 10 -31.46 -4.19 -11.63
C LYS A 10 -31.17 -2.69 -11.79
N GLU A 11 -32.12 -1.83 -11.43
CA GLU A 11 -31.94 -0.37 -11.49
C GLU A 11 -31.29 0.17 -10.21
N LEU A 12 -31.48 -0.49 -9.08
CA LEU A 12 -30.88 -0.10 -7.81
C LEU A 12 -29.37 -0.29 -7.78
N GLU A 13 -28.87 -1.38 -8.34
CA GLU A 13 -27.45 -1.73 -8.35
C GLU A 13 -26.56 -0.65 -9.00
N PRO A 14 -26.85 -0.14 -10.21
CA PRO A 14 -26.06 0.93 -10.80
C PRO A 14 -26.06 2.22 -10.00
N GLY A 15 -27.19 2.56 -9.38
CA GLY A 15 -27.32 3.74 -8.52
C GLY A 15 -26.47 3.63 -7.24
N LEU A 16 -26.45 2.47 -6.60
CA LEU A 16 -25.61 2.21 -5.42
C LEU A 16 -24.12 2.17 -5.77
N ASN A 17 -23.76 1.61 -6.92
CA ASN A 17 -22.38 1.60 -7.40
C ASN A 17 -21.87 3.01 -7.70
N ALA A 18 -22.68 3.85 -8.35
CA ALA A 18 -22.35 5.24 -8.60
C ALA A 18 -22.19 6.03 -7.29
N LEU A 19 -23.08 5.83 -6.32
CA LEU A 19 -23.01 6.44 -5.00
C LEU A 19 -21.78 5.98 -4.22
N PHE A 20 -21.44 4.70 -4.30
CA PHE A 20 -20.22 4.15 -3.70
C PHE A 20 -18.97 4.84 -4.26
N GLY A 21 -18.82 4.89 -5.58
CA GLY A 21 -17.67 5.52 -6.23
C GLY A 21 -17.54 7.00 -5.87
N LEU A 22 -18.67 7.73 -5.82
CA LEU A 22 -18.68 9.14 -5.47
C LEU A 22 -18.27 9.37 -4.01
N GLU A 23 -18.75 8.55 -3.08
CA GLU A 23 -18.39 8.67 -1.67
C GLU A 23 -16.99 8.17 -1.37
N TYR A 24 -16.51 7.12 -2.06
CA TYR A 24 -15.15 6.60 -1.92
C TYR A 24 -14.10 7.64 -2.35
N ASN A 25 -14.32 8.31 -3.47
CA ASN A 25 -13.41 9.34 -3.98
C ASN A 25 -13.51 10.69 -3.24
N ARG A 26 -14.45 10.82 -2.31
CA ARG A 26 -14.59 12.04 -1.49
C ARG A 26 -13.50 12.17 -0.44
N TYR A 27 -12.94 11.05 -0.01
CA TYR A 27 -11.86 11.03 0.99
C TYR A 27 -10.52 11.12 0.27
N GLU A 28 -9.72 12.11 0.65
CA GLU A 28 -8.36 12.25 0.13
C GLU A 28 -7.49 11.07 0.56
N ASN A 29 -6.60 10.65 -0.31
CA ASN A 29 -5.63 9.61 -0.04
C ASN A 29 -4.43 10.22 0.72
N GLU A 30 -4.57 10.44 2.03
CA GLU A 30 -3.49 11.00 2.87
C GLU A 30 -2.19 10.19 2.79
N HIS A 31 -2.30 8.88 2.59
CA HIS A 31 -1.14 8.01 2.43
C HIS A 31 -0.34 8.29 1.15
N ALA A 32 -0.95 8.87 0.11
CA ALA A 32 -0.27 9.22 -1.14
C ALA A 32 0.73 10.39 -0.98
N GLU A 33 0.65 11.16 0.11
CA GLU A 33 1.66 12.16 0.44
C GLU A 33 2.98 11.56 0.94
N ILE A 34 2.94 10.31 1.43
CA ILE A 34 4.08 9.63 2.05
C ILE A 34 4.55 8.44 1.21
N PHE A 35 3.61 7.72 0.63
CA PHE A 35 3.87 6.50 -0.15
C PHE A 35 3.57 6.75 -1.62
N GLU A 36 4.42 6.26 -2.49
CA GLU A 36 4.16 6.21 -3.92
C GLU A 36 3.11 5.15 -4.23
N GLU A 37 2.15 5.48 -5.09
CA GLU A 37 1.10 4.56 -5.52
C GLU A 37 1.43 4.03 -6.91
N GLU A 38 1.62 2.73 -7.03
CA GLU A 38 1.82 2.03 -8.29
C GLU A 38 0.68 1.06 -8.58
N THR A 39 0.55 0.68 -9.84
CA THR A 39 -0.43 -0.32 -10.27
C THR A 39 0.26 -1.61 -10.63
N SER A 40 -0.29 -2.75 -10.20
CA SER A 40 0.22 -4.07 -10.51
C SER A 40 -0.92 -4.98 -10.99
N ASP A 41 -0.59 -5.90 -11.88
CA ASP A 41 -1.46 -6.97 -12.38
C ASP A 41 -1.04 -8.37 -11.85
N ARG A 42 -0.10 -8.41 -10.90
CA ARG A 42 0.47 -9.62 -10.31
C ARG A 42 -0.02 -9.85 -8.90
N ALA A 43 0.24 -11.03 -8.37
CA ALA A 43 -0.07 -11.38 -6.97
C ALA A 43 0.94 -10.79 -5.97
N PHE A 44 2.14 -10.49 -6.41
CA PHE A 44 3.22 -9.87 -5.66
C PHE A 44 4.17 -9.13 -6.60
N GLU A 45 4.87 -8.14 -6.06
CA GLU A 45 5.99 -7.47 -6.73
C GLU A 45 7.29 -7.73 -5.96
N GLU A 46 8.40 -7.76 -6.67
CA GLU A 46 9.72 -7.92 -6.09
C GLU A 46 10.64 -6.80 -6.57
N GLU A 47 11.29 -6.17 -5.62
CA GLU A 47 12.32 -5.18 -5.88
C GLU A 47 13.66 -5.69 -5.37
N VAL A 48 14.67 -5.62 -6.23
CA VAL A 48 16.03 -6.01 -5.91
C VAL A 48 16.84 -4.78 -5.57
N MET A 49 17.40 -4.74 -4.37
CA MET A 49 18.34 -3.69 -3.99
C MET A 49 19.69 -3.97 -4.64
N LEU A 50 20.13 -3.02 -5.47
CA LEU A 50 21.44 -3.06 -6.08
C LEU A 50 22.46 -2.43 -5.13
N GLY A 51 23.55 -3.12 -4.87
CA GLY A 51 24.71 -2.59 -4.16
C GLY A 51 25.40 -1.53 -4.99
N GLY A 52 26.00 -0.55 -4.33
CA GLY A 52 26.85 0.44 -4.97
C GLY A 52 28.22 -0.14 -5.36
N PHE A 53 29.04 0.70 -5.98
CA PHE A 53 30.44 0.40 -6.23
C PHE A 53 31.26 0.67 -4.98
N SER A 54 32.42 0.02 -4.85
CA SER A 54 33.41 0.31 -3.82
C SER A 54 34.02 1.72 -4.00
N THR A 55 34.79 2.17 -3.02
CA THR A 55 35.45 3.47 -3.11
C THR A 55 36.43 3.49 -4.27
N ALA A 56 36.31 4.47 -5.17
CA ALA A 56 37.17 4.59 -6.32
C ALA A 56 38.61 4.81 -5.89
N PRO A 57 39.57 3.93 -6.29
CA PRO A 57 40.99 4.09 -5.94
C PRO A 57 41.64 5.21 -6.73
N VAL A 58 42.69 5.81 -6.16
CA VAL A 58 43.52 6.79 -6.87
C VAL A 58 44.30 6.08 -7.98
N LYS A 59 44.10 6.54 -9.22
CA LYS A 59 44.77 6.00 -10.37
C LYS A 59 46.14 6.70 -10.57
N GLY A 60 47.22 5.94 -10.57
CA GLY A 60 48.54 6.44 -10.94
C GLY A 60 48.67 6.65 -12.47
N GLU A 61 49.61 7.51 -12.87
CA GLU A 61 49.92 7.72 -14.28
C GLU A 61 50.46 6.42 -14.91
N GLY A 62 49.90 6.03 -16.08
CA GLY A 62 50.29 4.82 -16.79
C GLY A 62 49.67 3.50 -16.24
N THR A 63 48.88 3.52 -15.19
CA THR A 63 48.18 2.31 -14.68
C THR A 63 46.82 2.17 -15.33
N ALA A 64 46.36 0.90 -15.44
CA ALA A 64 45.01 0.58 -15.95
C ALA A 64 43.93 1.05 -14.94
N VAL A 65 42.71 1.29 -15.44
CA VAL A 65 41.54 1.55 -14.61
C VAL A 65 41.09 0.25 -13.90
N THR A 66 40.76 0.34 -12.65
CA THR A 66 40.19 -0.77 -11.90
C THR A 66 38.70 -0.95 -12.26
N PHE A 67 38.28 -2.15 -12.56
CA PHE A 67 36.88 -2.49 -12.76
C PHE A 67 36.33 -2.95 -11.44
N ASP A 68 35.08 -2.59 -11.17
CA ASP A 68 34.32 -2.99 -9.99
C ASP A 68 32.96 -3.54 -10.43
N ASP A 69 32.45 -4.52 -9.73
CA ASP A 69 31.20 -5.18 -10.06
C ASP A 69 30.10 -4.77 -9.07
N ALA A 70 28.97 -4.30 -9.59
CA ALA A 70 27.79 -4.09 -8.79
C ALA A 70 27.14 -5.43 -8.45
N GLN A 71 26.77 -5.62 -7.17
CA GLN A 71 26.14 -6.84 -6.67
C GLN A 71 24.71 -6.57 -6.18
N GLU A 72 23.84 -7.57 -6.36
CA GLU A 72 22.52 -7.58 -5.75
C GLU A 72 22.66 -7.91 -4.27
N THR A 73 21.99 -7.15 -3.38
CA THR A 73 22.06 -7.34 -1.92
C THR A 73 20.90 -8.14 -1.38
N TYR A 74 19.71 -7.58 -1.44
CA TYR A 74 18.50 -8.26 -0.96
C TYR A 74 17.32 -7.98 -1.89
N THR A 75 16.31 -8.84 -1.81
CA THR A 75 15.07 -8.70 -2.57
C THR A 75 13.93 -8.42 -1.61
N ALA A 76 13.27 -7.28 -1.76
CA ALA A 76 12.03 -6.96 -1.06
C ALA A 76 10.84 -7.52 -1.84
N ARG A 77 9.94 -8.24 -1.16
CA ARG A 77 8.71 -8.78 -1.76
C ARG A 77 7.49 -8.09 -1.15
N TYR A 78 6.69 -7.49 -2.01
CA TYR A 78 5.41 -6.87 -1.69
C TYR A 78 4.27 -7.79 -2.10
N THR A 79 3.57 -8.36 -1.13
CA THR A 79 2.43 -9.26 -1.39
C THR A 79 1.13 -8.48 -1.31
N HIS A 80 0.31 -8.56 -2.35
CA HIS A 80 -0.97 -7.87 -2.41
C HIS A 80 -2.00 -8.53 -1.49
N GLU A 81 -2.77 -7.72 -0.78
CA GLU A 81 -3.88 -8.14 0.05
C GLU A 81 -5.20 -7.63 -0.51
N THR A 82 -6.20 -8.48 -0.54
CA THR A 82 -7.55 -8.08 -0.97
C THR A 82 -8.34 -7.54 0.20
N ILE A 83 -8.80 -6.30 0.10
CA ILE A 83 -9.73 -5.69 1.05
C ILE A 83 -11.13 -5.82 0.48
N ALA A 84 -12.02 -6.52 1.17
CA ALA A 84 -13.39 -6.72 0.76
C ALA A 84 -14.34 -6.61 1.95
N LEU A 85 -15.46 -5.97 1.75
CA LEU A 85 -16.56 -5.87 2.70
C LEU A 85 -17.87 -5.79 1.92
N ALA A 86 -18.90 -6.47 2.39
CA ALA A 86 -20.22 -6.47 1.77
C ALA A 86 -21.32 -6.31 2.82
N PHE A 87 -22.46 -5.82 2.38
CA PHE A 87 -23.70 -5.86 3.15
C PHE A 87 -24.81 -6.46 2.30
N SER A 88 -25.81 -7.04 2.94
CA SER A 88 -27.02 -7.56 2.29
C SER A 88 -28.25 -6.85 2.80
N ILE A 89 -29.24 -6.68 1.94
CA ILE A 89 -30.56 -6.16 2.29
C ILE A 89 -31.54 -7.31 2.10
N THR A 90 -32.38 -7.58 3.11
CA THR A 90 -33.38 -8.63 3.05
C THR A 90 -34.52 -8.23 2.12
N GLU A 91 -35.20 -9.23 1.57
CA GLU A 91 -36.33 -9.02 0.67
C GLU A 91 -37.51 -8.37 1.43
N GLU A 92 -37.73 -8.71 2.70
CA GLU A 92 -38.73 -8.09 3.54
C GLU A 92 -38.50 -6.57 3.71
N ALA A 93 -37.24 -6.15 3.88
CA ALA A 93 -36.88 -4.71 3.96
C ALA A 93 -37.15 -3.97 2.65
N ILE A 94 -37.05 -4.65 1.51
CA ILE A 94 -37.40 -4.10 0.20
C ILE A 94 -38.93 -3.98 0.07
N GLU A 95 -39.68 -4.96 0.56
CA GLU A 95 -41.15 -4.93 0.53
C GLU A 95 -41.75 -3.82 1.40
N ASP A 96 -41.14 -3.54 2.56
CA ASP A 96 -41.53 -2.49 3.49
C ASP A 96 -41.11 -1.07 3.05
N ASN A 97 -40.54 -0.93 1.88
CA ASN A 97 -40.06 0.34 1.28
C ASN A 97 -39.04 1.10 2.15
N LEU A 98 -38.32 0.39 3.02
CA LEU A 98 -37.28 0.94 3.91
C LEU A 98 -35.91 0.99 3.25
N TYR A 99 -35.74 0.35 2.09
CA TYR A 99 -34.46 0.13 1.44
C TYR A 99 -33.77 1.41 0.95
N ASP A 100 -34.51 2.41 0.48
CA ASP A 100 -33.94 3.60 -0.17
C ASP A 100 -33.04 4.39 0.77
N ARG A 101 -33.51 4.68 1.98
CA ARG A 101 -32.72 5.41 2.99
C ARG A 101 -31.62 4.53 3.61
N LEU A 102 -31.89 3.24 3.82
CA LEU A 102 -30.95 2.31 4.44
C LEU A 102 -29.84 1.95 3.46
N ALA A 103 -30.16 1.57 2.22
CA ALA A 103 -29.18 1.22 1.21
C ALA A 103 -28.20 2.35 0.96
N SER A 104 -28.69 3.57 0.78
CA SER A 104 -27.84 4.75 0.59
C SER A 104 -26.91 5.03 1.77
N ARG A 105 -27.41 4.89 3.02
CA ARG A 105 -26.60 5.08 4.23
C ARG A 105 -25.54 3.99 4.39
N TYR A 106 -25.90 2.73 4.15
CA TYR A 106 -24.95 1.62 4.26
C TYR A 106 -23.91 1.64 3.14
N THR A 107 -24.27 2.05 1.92
CA THR A 107 -23.32 2.21 0.83
C THR A 107 -22.27 3.28 1.17
N LYS A 108 -22.68 4.42 1.73
CA LYS A 108 -21.75 5.45 2.19
C LYS A 108 -20.86 4.97 3.34
N ALA A 109 -21.44 4.21 4.29
CA ALA A 109 -20.67 3.65 5.39
C ALA A 109 -19.66 2.60 4.91
N LEU A 110 -20.03 1.78 3.92
CA LEU A 110 -19.13 0.83 3.26
C LEU A 110 -17.96 1.53 2.58
N ALA A 111 -18.24 2.54 1.77
CA ALA A 111 -17.21 3.31 1.06
C ALA A 111 -16.22 3.94 2.04
N ARG A 112 -16.73 4.56 3.11
CA ARG A 112 -15.91 5.14 4.18
C ARG A 112 -15.05 4.09 4.87
N SER A 113 -15.62 2.94 5.22
CA SER A 113 -14.90 1.86 5.89
C SER A 113 -13.76 1.32 5.04
N MET A 114 -13.96 1.15 3.73
CA MET A 114 -12.92 0.69 2.81
C MET A 114 -11.80 1.73 2.65
N ALA A 115 -12.14 3.01 2.46
CA ALA A 115 -11.16 4.08 2.41
C ALA A 115 -10.34 4.16 3.70
N GLN A 116 -11.00 4.10 4.85
CA GLN A 116 -10.32 4.12 6.16
C GLN A 116 -9.42 2.91 6.36
N THR A 117 -9.80 1.73 5.90
CA THR A 117 -8.95 0.53 6.02
C THR A 117 -7.64 0.70 5.25
N LYS A 118 -7.67 1.31 4.06
CA LYS A 118 -6.47 1.62 3.29
C LYS A 118 -5.54 2.57 4.07
N GLN A 119 -6.10 3.63 4.66
CA GLN A 119 -5.35 4.58 5.48
C GLN A 119 -4.73 3.92 6.72
N ILE A 120 -5.49 3.10 7.44
CA ILE A 120 -4.98 2.37 8.61
C ILE A 120 -3.84 1.42 8.24
N LYS A 121 -3.95 0.72 7.11
CA LYS A 121 -2.88 -0.16 6.60
C LYS A 121 -1.60 0.63 6.32
N ALA A 122 -1.69 1.75 5.64
CA ALA A 122 -0.55 2.62 5.38
C ALA A 122 0.05 3.18 6.67
N ALA A 123 -0.77 3.71 7.58
CA ALA A 123 -0.32 4.23 8.87
C ALA A 123 0.33 3.16 9.74
N SER A 124 -0.08 1.89 9.62
CA SER A 124 0.50 0.81 10.42
C SER A 124 1.99 0.58 10.15
N ILE A 125 2.48 0.89 8.95
CA ILE A 125 3.89 0.80 8.59
C ILE A 125 4.71 1.79 9.42
N LEU A 126 4.24 3.04 9.52
CA LEU A 126 4.91 4.08 10.30
C LEU A 126 4.78 3.84 11.81
N ASN A 127 3.60 3.39 12.27
CA ASN A 127 3.38 3.08 13.67
C ASN A 127 4.28 1.94 14.17
N ASN A 128 4.67 1.03 13.29
CA ASN A 128 5.56 -0.09 13.59
C ASN A 128 7.01 0.15 13.12
N ALA A 129 7.37 1.38 12.77
CA ALA A 129 8.68 1.70 12.18
C ALA A 129 9.89 1.27 13.02
N PHE A 130 9.76 1.23 14.34
CA PHE A 130 10.81 0.77 15.27
C PHE A 130 10.65 -0.69 15.71
N SER A 131 9.61 -1.38 15.25
CA SER A 131 9.31 -2.75 15.68
C SER A 131 10.08 -3.78 14.85
N THR A 132 10.90 -4.59 15.51
CA THR A 132 11.57 -5.74 14.89
C THR A 132 10.61 -6.85 14.45
N GLY A 133 9.36 -6.82 14.94
CA GLY A 133 8.29 -7.73 14.51
C GLY A 133 7.64 -7.37 13.18
N SER A 134 7.98 -6.21 12.61
CA SER A 134 7.50 -5.74 11.32
C SER A 134 8.70 -5.32 10.44
N PRO A 135 9.53 -6.30 10.02
CA PRO A 135 10.71 -6.01 9.23
C PRO A 135 10.34 -5.54 7.83
N ILE A 136 11.19 -4.69 7.26
CA ILE A 136 11.14 -4.32 5.85
C ILE A 136 11.90 -5.35 4.99
N GLY A 137 12.07 -5.10 3.70
CA GLY A 137 12.66 -6.04 2.74
C GLY A 137 14.06 -6.55 3.09
N ASP A 138 14.84 -5.83 3.86
CA ASP A 138 16.17 -6.22 4.33
C ASP A 138 16.17 -7.02 5.65
N GLY A 139 15.00 -7.26 6.23
CA GLY A 139 14.83 -7.97 7.50
C GLY A 139 15.01 -7.10 8.75
N ALA A 140 15.33 -5.82 8.61
CA ALA A 140 15.42 -4.87 9.71
C ALA A 140 14.12 -4.08 9.92
N ALA A 141 13.96 -3.40 11.05
CA ALA A 141 12.87 -2.45 11.25
C ALA A 141 13.07 -1.21 10.36
N LEU A 142 11.99 -0.56 9.92
CA LEU A 142 12.06 0.62 9.04
C LEU A 142 13.00 1.71 9.60
N CYS A 143 12.94 1.99 10.89
CA CYS A 143 13.84 2.92 11.57
C CYS A 143 14.88 2.13 12.38
N SER A 144 15.79 1.47 11.70
CA SER A 144 16.92 0.77 12.29
C SER A 144 18.23 1.51 11.97
N ASN A 145 19.21 1.40 12.83
CA ASN A 145 20.57 1.86 12.55
C ASN A 145 21.48 0.73 11.99
N ALA A 146 20.90 -0.46 11.75
CA ALA A 146 21.62 -1.65 11.33
C ALA A 146 21.12 -2.19 10.00
N HIS A 147 20.75 -1.31 9.07
CA HIS A 147 20.40 -1.73 7.72
C HIS A 147 21.62 -2.29 6.98
N PRO A 148 21.53 -3.46 6.33
CA PRO A 148 22.63 -4.01 5.56
C PRO A 148 22.96 -3.09 4.39
N SER A 149 24.18 -2.55 4.39
CA SER A 149 24.74 -1.78 3.29
C SER A 149 25.89 -2.57 2.68
N PHE A 150 25.94 -2.64 1.36
CA PHE A 150 27.00 -3.38 0.67
C PHE A 150 28.38 -2.75 0.86
N CYS A 151 28.44 -1.44 1.04
CA CYS A 151 29.72 -0.74 0.98
C CYS A 151 30.37 -0.43 2.33
N LEU A 152 29.65 -0.46 3.41
CA LEU A 152 30.10 -0.28 4.82
C LEU A 152 28.86 -0.31 5.69
N LEU A 153 28.94 -0.92 6.87
CA LEU A 153 27.97 -0.67 7.91
C LEU A 153 27.71 0.84 7.94
N TYR A 154 26.50 1.26 7.63
CA TYR A 154 26.09 2.62 7.91
C TYR A 154 25.91 2.75 9.42
N THR A 155 27.03 2.70 10.13
CA THR A 155 27.09 3.23 11.47
C THR A 155 27.00 4.73 11.28
N SER A 156 25.95 5.34 11.80
CA SER A 156 25.88 6.80 11.86
C SER A 156 27.18 7.30 12.47
N ASP A 157 27.96 7.96 11.66
CA ASP A 157 29.25 8.54 12.03
C ASP A 157 29.02 9.79 12.88
N ALA A 158 28.32 9.60 13.99
CA ALA A 158 28.08 10.62 15.01
C ALA A 158 29.19 10.59 16.09
N ALA A 159 30.26 9.79 15.89
CA ALA A 159 31.28 9.57 16.90
C ALA A 159 32.67 10.13 16.53
N ASP A 160 32.87 10.71 15.33
CA ASP A 160 34.18 11.20 14.90
C ASP A 160 34.27 12.72 14.75
N GLU A 161 33.47 13.48 15.50
CA GLU A 161 33.75 14.92 15.69
C GLU A 161 34.24 15.16 17.13
N GLU A 162 35.51 14.86 17.41
CA GLU A 162 36.33 15.52 18.39
C GLU A 162 37.55 16.17 17.73
#